data_a0bd57ea02cb38a3db53ffa929019862
#
_entry.id   a0bd57ea02cb38a3db53ffa929019862
#
_cell.length_a   1.000
_cell.length_b   1.000
_cell.length_c   1.000
_cell.angle_alpha   90.00
_cell.angle_beta   90.00
_cell.angle_gamma   90.00
#
_symmetry.space_group_name_H-M   'P 1'
#
loop_
_entity.id
_entity.type
_entity.pdbx_description
1 polymer ?
#
loop_
_entity_poly.entity_id
_entity_poly.type
_entity_poly.pdbx_seq_one_letter_code
_entity_poly.pdbx_strand_id
1 'polypeptide(L)'
;MYYTIGVFGVLNLESLPDEPMVLLDGGIESRYKEDYFFDNSCRSNYHGYLFQYTLSGCGAYESNGKTIFLTPGTAFFAAIPEKSCYYLPEKSDKPWEFLYLHFNGSAVFPFFEKLTQHCGGIISIDAQTNC
;
A
#
# COMPACT_ATOMS: atom_id res chain seq x y z
N MET A 1 -5.59 -14.98 12.59
CA MET A 1 -4.57 -14.35 13.46
C MET A 1 -3.83 -13.28 12.69
N TYR A 2 -3.68 -12.11 13.28
CA TYR A 2 -2.88 -11.04 12.70
C TYR A 2 -1.92 -10.48 13.73
N TYR A 3 -0.83 -9.89 13.26
CA TYR A 3 0.09 -9.13 14.11
C TYR A 3 0.62 -7.91 13.34
N THR A 4 1.09 -6.92 14.08
CA THR A 4 1.69 -5.72 13.55
C THR A 4 3.04 -5.50 14.24
N ILE A 5 4.09 -5.28 13.46
CA ILE A 5 5.43 -5.05 13.97
C ILE A 5 5.93 -3.70 13.47
N GLY A 6 6.33 -2.83 14.41
CA GLY A 6 6.99 -1.57 14.06
C GLY A 6 6.10 -0.56 13.35
N VAL A 7 4.84 -0.41 13.79
CA VAL A 7 3.98 0.65 13.27
C VAL A 7 4.39 1.98 13.89
N PHE A 8 4.44 3.01 13.05
CA PHE A 8 4.74 4.37 13.49
C PHE A 8 3.88 5.36 12.70
N GLY A 9 3.73 6.57 13.23
CA GLY A 9 2.94 7.59 12.56
C GLY A 9 3.26 8.99 13.05
N VAL A 10 2.77 9.98 12.33
CA VAL A 10 2.86 11.39 12.68
C VAL A 10 1.54 11.83 13.31
N LEU A 11 1.60 12.36 14.53
CA LEU A 11 0.42 12.72 15.31
C LEU A 11 -0.21 14.06 14.92
N ASN A 12 0.54 14.96 14.33
CA ASN A 12 0.06 16.29 13.97
C ASN A 12 0.41 16.63 12.53
N LEU A 13 -0.54 16.37 11.63
CA LEU A 13 -0.37 16.59 10.19
C LEU A 13 -0.49 18.07 9.80
N GLU A 14 -1.15 18.90 10.61
CA GLU A 14 -1.34 20.31 10.31
C GLU A 14 -0.03 21.11 10.35
N SER A 15 0.98 20.58 11.01
CA SER A 15 2.30 21.23 11.10
C SER A 15 3.21 20.94 9.90
N LEU A 16 2.74 20.16 8.90
CA LEU A 16 3.57 19.69 7.78
C LEU A 16 3.01 20.07 6.39
N PRO A 17 2.42 21.28 6.21
CA PRO A 17 1.68 21.57 4.96
C PRO A 17 2.56 21.66 3.71
N ASP A 18 3.81 22.04 3.83
CA ASP A 18 4.68 22.35 2.70
C ASP A 18 5.86 21.39 2.53
N GLU A 19 5.84 20.28 3.23
CA GLU A 19 6.93 19.28 3.11
C GLU A 19 6.90 18.62 1.74
N PRO A 20 8.06 18.48 1.07
CA PRO A 20 8.11 17.78 -0.23
C PRO A 20 7.71 16.32 -0.11
N MET A 21 8.06 15.68 0.98
CA MET A 21 7.65 14.31 1.30
C MET A 21 7.67 14.13 2.81
N VAL A 22 6.60 13.55 3.33
CA VAL A 22 6.50 13.20 4.75
C VAL A 22 5.92 11.80 4.88
N LEU A 23 6.55 10.98 5.72
CA LEU A 23 6.03 9.67 6.09
C LEU A 23 5.02 9.85 7.22
N LEU A 24 3.77 9.47 6.97
CA LEU A 24 2.66 9.65 7.90
C LEU A 24 2.54 8.47 8.86
N ASP A 25 2.59 7.26 8.34
CA ASP A 25 2.59 6.03 9.12
C ASP A 25 3.13 4.88 8.28
N GLY A 26 3.41 3.76 8.93
CA GLY A 26 3.91 2.58 8.26
C GLY A 26 4.13 1.43 9.24
N GLY A 27 4.43 0.26 8.71
CA GLY A 27 4.68 -0.90 9.54
C GLY A 27 4.72 -2.20 8.74
N ILE A 28 4.84 -3.28 9.49
CA ILE A 28 4.75 -4.66 8.98
C ILE A 28 3.57 -5.32 9.65
N GLU A 29 2.68 -5.90 8.86
CA GLU A 29 1.47 -6.55 9.34
C GLU A 29 1.34 -7.95 8.77
N SER A 30 0.58 -8.80 9.48
CA SER A 30 0.18 -10.12 9.04
C SER A 30 -1.34 -10.25 9.17
N ARG A 31 -2.01 -10.64 8.10
CA ARG A 31 -3.46 -10.81 8.05
C ARG A 31 -3.80 -12.23 7.60
N TYR A 32 -4.70 -12.89 8.33
CA TYR A 32 -5.06 -14.27 8.04
C TYR A 32 -6.48 -14.59 8.55
N LYS A 33 -7.30 -15.16 7.69
CA LYS A 33 -8.66 -15.62 7.99
C LYS A 33 -9.52 -14.53 8.65
N GLU A 34 -9.49 -13.34 8.07
CA GLU A 34 -10.26 -12.18 8.56
C GLU A 34 -10.78 -11.36 7.38
N ASP A 35 -11.79 -10.55 7.65
CA ASP A 35 -12.30 -9.58 6.69
C ASP A 35 -11.34 -8.38 6.65
N TYR A 36 -10.37 -8.46 5.76
CA TYR A 36 -9.43 -7.37 5.52
C TYR A 36 -9.68 -6.82 4.11
N PHE A 37 -10.35 -5.68 4.06
CA PHE A 37 -10.75 -5.04 2.80
C PHE A 37 -10.73 -3.52 2.96
N PHE A 38 -10.10 -2.84 2.01
CA PHE A 38 -10.10 -1.39 1.96
C PHE A 38 -10.48 -0.91 0.56
N ASP A 39 -11.55 -0.10 0.50
CA ASP A 39 -11.95 0.65 -0.68
C ASP A 39 -11.33 2.04 -0.61
N ASN A 40 -10.34 2.30 -1.45
CA ASN A 40 -9.59 3.56 -1.44
C ASN A 40 -10.43 4.76 -1.85
N SER A 41 -11.55 4.56 -2.55
CA SER A 41 -12.45 5.66 -2.92
C SER A 41 -13.22 6.23 -1.72
N CYS A 42 -13.34 5.45 -0.64
CA CYS A 42 -14.14 5.78 0.55
C CYS A 42 -13.29 6.21 1.75
N ARG A 43 -11.99 6.38 1.59
CA ARG A 43 -11.06 6.68 2.70
C ARG A 43 -10.79 8.18 2.81
N SER A 44 -11.81 8.96 3.17
CA SER A 44 -11.71 10.42 3.25
C SER A 44 -10.76 10.95 4.33
N ASN A 45 -10.47 10.14 5.34
CA ASN A 45 -9.60 10.51 6.47
C ASN A 45 -8.18 9.90 6.39
N TYR A 46 -7.82 9.30 5.24
CA TYR A 46 -6.52 8.66 5.05
C TYR A 46 -5.88 9.10 3.74
N HIS A 47 -5.90 10.41 3.51
CA HIS A 47 -5.39 11.00 2.26
C HIS A 47 -3.88 10.84 2.14
N GLY A 48 -3.42 10.71 0.91
CA GLY A 48 -2.01 10.63 0.56
C GLY A 48 -1.73 9.48 -0.39
N TYR A 49 -0.59 8.83 -0.18
CA TYR A 49 -0.12 7.75 -1.03
C TYR A 49 0.22 6.55 -0.17
N LEU A 50 -0.20 5.39 -0.62
CA LEU A 50 0.05 4.13 0.06
C LEU A 50 0.89 3.22 -0.82
N PHE A 51 2.03 2.79 -0.28
CA PHE A 51 2.88 1.75 -0.86
C PHE A 51 2.76 0.53 0.04
N GLN A 52 2.43 -0.63 -0.53
CA GLN A 52 2.31 -1.86 0.24
C GLN A 52 2.98 -3.02 -0.49
N TYR A 53 3.99 -3.59 0.13
CA TYR A 53 4.88 -4.60 -0.43
C TYR A 53 4.64 -5.94 0.25
N THR A 54 4.40 -6.99 -0.53
CA THR A 54 4.16 -8.33 0.00
C THR A 54 5.47 -9.03 0.33
N LEU A 55 5.60 -9.41 1.60
CA LEU A 55 6.73 -10.18 2.11
C LEU A 55 6.48 -11.68 2.00
N SER A 56 5.26 -12.13 2.31
CA SER A 56 4.87 -13.54 2.30
C SER A 56 3.36 -13.63 2.09
N GLY A 57 2.89 -14.78 1.62
CA GLY A 57 1.48 -14.97 1.35
C GLY A 57 1.03 -14.26 0.08
N CYS A 58 -0.23 -13.87 0.05
CA CYS A 58 -0.82 -13.23 -1.13
C CYS A 58 -1.98 -12.32 -0.74
N GLY A 59 -1.94 -11.09 -1.22
CA GLY A 59 -3.06 -10.18 -1.19
C GLY A 59 -3.68 -10.02 -2.58
N ALA A 60 -4.70 -9.18 -2.68
CA ALA A 60 -5.32 -8.83 -3.95
C ALA A 60 -5.47 -7.30 -4.06
N TYR A 61 -5.29 -6.79 -5.25
CA TYR A 61 -5.50 -5.38 -5.58
C TYR A 61 -6.35 -5.29 -6.84
N GLU A 62 -7.40 -4.48 -6.78
CA GLU A 62 -8.29 -4.25 -7.92
C GLU A 62 -8.28 -2.79 -8.33
N SER A 63 -8.09 -2.57 -9.62
CA SER A 63 -8.18 -1.25 -10.25
C SER A 63 -8.57 -1.41 -11.71
N ASN A 64 -9.43 -0.51 -12.19
CA ASN A 64 -9.88 -0.50 -13.60
C ASN A 64 -10.46 -1.84 -14.08
N GLY A 65 -11.20 -2.54 -13.22
CA GLY A 65 -11.81 -3.83 -13.55
C GLY A 65 -10.83 -5.00 -13.61
N LYS A 66 -9.59 -4.80 -13.19
CA LYS A 66 -8.58 -5.85 -13.15
C LYS A 66 -8.21 -6.20 -11.72
N THR A 67 -8.13 -7.49 -11.44
CA THR A 67 -7.64 -8.01 -10.17
C THR A 67 -6.21 -8.50 -10.36
N ILE A 68 -5.32 -8.03 -9.52
CA ILE A 68 -3.91 -8.44 -9.51
C ILE A 68 -3.60 -9.06 -8.16
N PHE A 69 -3.04 -10.27 -8.17
CA PHE A 69 -2.61 -10.93 -6.94
C PHE A 69 -1.23 -10.44 -6.53
N LEU A 70 -1.14 -10.01 -5.28
CA LEU A 70 0.07 -9.44 -4.71
C LEU A 70 0.89 -10.54 -4.06
N THR A 71 1.65 -11.24 -4.88
CA THR A 71 2.57 -12.30 -4.43
C THR A 71 3.84 -11.70 -3.83
N PRO A 72 4.67 -12.50 -3.13
CA PRO A 72 5.92 -11.98 -2.56
C PRO A 72 6.79 -11.27 -3.60
N GLY A 73 7.30 -10.09 -3.24
CA GLY A 73 8.06 -9.25 -4.16
C GLY A 73 7.22 -8.28 -4.98
N THR A 74 5.89 -8.32 -4.85
CA THR A 74 4.98 -7.43 -5.57
C THR A 74 4.40 -6.40 -4.62
N ALA A 75 4.38 -5.14 -5.05
CA ALA A 75 3.80 -4.02 -4.31
C ALA A 75 2.74 -3.32 -5.14
N PHE A 76 1.77 -2.72 -4.48
CA PHE A 76 0.94 -1.72 -5.11
C PHE A 76 1.29 -0.32 -4.59
N PHE A 77 1.05 0.67 -5.43
CA PHE A 77 1.23 2.08 -5.09
C PHE A 77 -0.04 2.82 -5.48
N ALA A 78 -0.78 3.30 -4.50
CA ALA A 78 -2.10 3.89 -4.68
C ALA A 78 -2.15 5.31 -4.15
N ALA A 79 -2.86 6.20 -4.85
CA ALA A 79 -3.28 7.47 -4.28
C ALA A 79 -4.58 7.26 -3.49
N ILE A 80 -4.76 7.99 -2.40
CA ILE A 80 -5.98 7.93 -1.61
C ILE A 80 -6.55 9.35 -1.49
N PRO A 81 -7.77 9.60 -2.01
CA PRO A 81 -8.70 8.63 -2.60
C PRO A 81 -8.40 8.30 -4.07
N GLU A 82 -8.72 7.06 -4.48
CA GLU A 82 -8.76 6.66 -5.89
C GLU A 82 -9.70 5.45 -6.05
N LYS A 83 -10.11 5.17 -7.28
CA LYS A 83 -10.97 4.00 -7.58
C LYS A 83 -10.15 2.73 -7.62
N SER A 84 -9.82 2.22 -6.46
CA SER A 84 -9.13 0.95 -6.28
C SER A 84 -9.48 0.35 -4.93
N CYS A 85 -9.23 -0.94 -4.77
CA CYS A 85 -9.36 -1.60 -3.48
C CYS A 85 -8.29 -2.66 -3.32
N TYR A 86 -8.02 -3.02 -2.08
CA TYR A 86 -7.12 -4.13 -1.78
C TYR A 86 -7.66 -4.93 -0.60
N TYR A 87 -7.38 -6.23 -0.61
CA TYR A 87 -8.00 -7.13 0.35
C TYR A 87 -7.24 -8.44 0.49
N LEU A 88 -7.58 -9.16 1.56
CA LEU A 88 -7.14 -10.54 1.76
C LEU A 88 -8.09 -11.47 1.02
N PRO A 89 -7.62 -12.27 0.04
CA PRO A 89 -8.47 -13.23 -0.66
C PRO A 89 -9.07 -14.28 0.30
N GLU A 90 -10.34 -14.62 0.09
CA GLU A 90 -11.07 -15.57 0.96
C GLU A 90 -10.43 -16.95 1.08
N LYS A 91 -9.78 -17.40 0.02
CA LYS A 91 -9.20 -18.75 -0.06
C LYS A 91 -7.69 -18.76 0.22
N SER A 92 -7.19 -17.79 0.95
CA SER A 92 -5.78 -17.78 1.34
C SER A 92 -5.48 -18.93 2.31
N ASP A 93 -4.48 -19.74 1.97
CA ASP A 93 -4.05 -20.90 2.76
C ASP A 93 -2.95 -20.53 3.79
N LYS A 94 -2.43 -19.34 3.72
CA LYS A 94 -1.42 -18.82 4.67
C LYS A 94 -1.58 -17.31 4.86
N PRO A 95 -0.98 -16.74 5.94
CA PRO A 95 -1.07 -15.31 6.19
C PRO A 95 -0.47 -14.46 5.07
N TRP A 96 -1.10 -13.34 4.82
CA TRP A 96 -0.53 -12.29 3.99
C TRP A 96 0.28 -11.35 4.87
N GLU A 97 1.58 -11.39 4.71
CA GLU A 97 2.52 -10.52 5.43
C GLU A 97 3.02 -9.44 4.48
N PHE A 98 2.93 -8.21 4.92
CA PHE A 98 3.30 -7.07 4.08
C PHE A 98 3.91 -5.94 4.89
N LEU A 99 4.73 -5.16 4.20
CA LEU A 99 5.22 -3.87 4.68
C LEU A 99 4.41 -2.78 4.00
N TYR A 100 3.95 -1.78 4.75
CA TYR A 100 3.28 -0.64 4.17
C TYR A 100 3.91 0.68 4.61
N LEU A 101 3.85 1.65 3.71
CA LEU A 101 4.27 3.03 3.95
C LEU A 101 3.17 3.96 3.45
N HIS A 102 2.69 4.83 4.32
CA HIS A 102 1.71 5.86 4.00
C HIS A 102 2.39 7.21 4.10
N PHE A 103 2.38 7.96 3.01
CA PHE A 103 3.12 9.22 2.94
C PHE A 103 2.37 10.24 2.09
N ASN A 104 2.79 11.50 2.18
CA ASN A 104 2.24 12.59 1.42
C ASN A 104 3.34 13.61 1.14
N GLY A 105 3.02 14.66 0.40
CA GLY A 105 3.94 15.74 0.10
C GLY A 105 3.82 16.25 -1.33
N SER A 106 4.23 17.48 -1.54
CA SER A 106 4.11 18.14 -2.84
C SER A 106 4.95 17.50 -3.94
N ALA A 107 6.04 16.83 -3.59
CA ALA A 107 6.91 16.16 -4.56
C ALA A 107 6.44 14.74 -4.91
N VAL A 108 5.49 14.18 -4.17
CA VAL A 108 5.07 12.78 -4.36
C VAL A 108 4.20 12.61 -5.60
N PHE A 109 3.30 13.54 -5.86
CA PHE A 109 2.34 13.43 -6.97
C PHE A 109 3.01 13.23 -8.33
N PRO A 110 3.99 14.04 -8.76
CA PRO A 110 4.64 13.83 -10.04
C PRO A 110 5.33 12.48 -10.16
N PHE A 111 5.90 12.01 -9.06
CA PHE A 111 6.56 10.72 -8.99
C PHE A 111 5.56 9.56 -9.11
N PHE A 112 4.46 9.66 -8.36
CA PHE A 112 3.35 8.73 -8.42
C PHE A 112 2.76 8.64 -9.82
N GLU A 113 2.47 9.78 -10.44
CA GLU A 113 1.91 9.86 -11.79
C GLU A 113 2.82 9.16 -12.80
N LYS A 114 4.11 9.42 -12.73
CA LYS A 114 5.10 8.79 -13.61
C LYS A 114 5.16 7.28 -13.43
N LEU A 115 5.17 6.81 -12.19
CA LEU A 115 5.18 5.38 -11.89
C LEU A 115 3.92 4.69 -12.39
N THR A 116 2.75 5.28 -12.16
CA THR A 116 1.47 4.69 -12.57
C THR A 116 1.31 4.64 -14.09
N GLN A 117 1.87 5.60 -14.83
CA GLN A 117 1.90 5.57 -16.28
C GLN A 117 2.72 4.38 -16.81
N HIS A 118 3.80 4.03 -16.13
CA HIS A 118 4.68 2.93 -16.55
C HIS A 118 4.23 1.55 -16.06
N CYS A 119 3.75 1.48 -14.82
CA CYS A 119 3.52 0.20 -14.14
C CYS A 119 2.05 -0.03 -13.75
N GLY A 120 1.15 0.93 -14.01
CA GLY A 120 -0.25 0.80 -13.62
C GLY A 120 -0.50 0.72 -12.12
N GLY A 121 0.45 1.20 -11.30
CA GLY A 121 0.37 1.14 -9.84
C GLY A 121 0.88 -0.16 -9.23
N ILE A 122 1.34 -1.11 -10.04
CA ILE A 122 1.89 -2.38 -9.56
C ILE A 122 3.39 -2.41 -9.84
N ILE A 123 4.17 -2.72 -8.81
CA ILE A 123 5.63 -2.74 -8.87
C ILE A 123 6.12 -4.12 -8.47
N SER A 124 6.95 -4.73 -9.31
CA SER A 124 7.64 -5.96 -8.97
C SER A 124 9.07 -5.63 -8.56
N ILE A 125 9.44 -6.02 -7.35
CA ILE A 125 10.79 -5.81 -6.83
C ILE A 125 11.39 -7.19 -6.56
N ASP A 126 12.42 -7.55 -7.35
CA ASP A 126 13.16 -8.77 -7.11
C ASP A 126 14.16 -8.53 -5.97
N ALA A 127 13.97 -9.23 -4.86
CA ALA A 127 14.86 -9.14 -3.71
C ALA A 127 16.30 -9.61 -4.02
N GLN A 128 16.51 -10.28 -5.17
CA GLN A 128 17.82 -10.73 -5.62
C GLN A 128 18.52 -9.73 -6.55
N THR A 129 17.83 -8.66 -6.92
CA THR A 129 18.45 -7.61 -7.71
C THR A 129 19.39 -6.82 -6.80
N ASN A 130 20.68 -7.03 -6.98
CA ASN A 130 21.67 -6.21 -6.30
C ASN A 130 21.63 -4.80 -6.88
N CYS A 131 21.15 -3.88 -6.08
CA CYS A 131 21.29 -2.46 -6.39
C CYS A 131 22.72 -2.02 -6.11
#